data_487dd7699495742aa5adc08e9ad61b1a
#
_entry.id   487dd7699495742aa5adc08e9ad61b1a
#
_cell.length_a   1.000
_cell.length_b   1.000
_cell.length_c   1.000
_cell.angle_alpha   90.00
_cell.angle_beta   90.00
_cell.angle_gamma   90.00
#
_symmetry.space_group_name_H-M   'P 1'
#
loop_
_entity.id
_entity.type
_entity.pdbx_description
1 polymer ?
#
loop_
_entity_poly.entity_id
_entity_poly.type
_entity_poly.pdbx_seq_one_letter_code
_entity_poly.pdbx_strand_id
1 'polypeptide(L)'
;MKEAVGIAPTAEEKQAMANEAAEQAAQQEERDNRSTGNRGNTGNTNYPGNGGASTGSGHSTTGTTAPSTNGTTKPGSTTTTTTTQPATQPENTALPKPEYNKYEYTLDGDYAKVTKYTGNAKVVVLPAAIDGHQVKYYCTGTFTNKDIELAVFEDFEVYHTLWVHSAVFKDCKKLKKVVFPNHADLGILPNFALGCTALSKIEIDNWQYKMQDGVLYYYNTNSWAAQYYCEGYTATRWNVAEYCTAINCEESLKNNAHIHQLRLNSYVSCPAGYKLPESLQAIYVAEDNKQYFSKDGVLYYGPNTNNPNRLFCYPADKPAVTYTIPENAVFDMGSVKNKHLKTLVIPKSATVYDSTLKYICRGTVFPNLETIKVQKGSPHVDYIRTTFTGKVIVY
;
A
#
# COMPACT_ATOMS: atom_id res chain seq x y z
N MET A 1 -8.38 1.55 40.10
CA MET A 1 -9.23 2.01 39.03
C MET A 1 -9.22 3.54 39.05
N LYS A 2 -8.51 4.18 38.11
CA LYS A 2 -8.62 5.61 37.85
C LYS A 2 -9.04 5.71 36.40
N GLU A 3 -10.24 6.22 36.20
CA GLU A 3 -10.81 6.52 34.90
C GLU A 3 -9.98 7.61 34.24
N ALA A 4 -9.53 7.37 33.02
CA ALA A 4 -8.91 8.41 32.16
C ALA A 4 -10.06 9.25 31.59
N VAL A 5 -10.27 10.42 32.18
CA VAL A 5 -11.14 11.46 31.65
C VAL A 5 -10.49 12.00 30.39
N GLY A 6 -11.07 11.74 29.23
CA GLY A 6 -10.67 12.33 27.95
C GLY A 6 -10.94 13.84 28.00
N ILE A 7 -9.89 14.63 28.13
CA ILE A 7 -9.98 16.10 28.09
C ILE A 7 -10.19 16.50 26.63
N ALA A 8 -11.31 17.13 26.34
CA ALA A 8 -11.56 17.70 25.01
C ALA A 8 -10.51 18.79 24.70
N PRO A 9 -10.01 18.86 23.45
CA PRO A 9 -9.00 19.85 23.08
C PRO A 9 -9.48 21.27 23.36
N THR A 10 -8.58 22.08 23.93
CA THR A 10 -8.81 23.48 24.26
C THR A 10 -9.10 24.32 23.01
N ALA A 11 -9.60 25.51 23.15
CA ALA A 11 -9.84 26.44 22.04
C ALA A 11 -8.53 26.78 21.31
N GLU A 12 -7.40 26.85 22.00
CA GLU A 12 -6.07 27.10 21.44
C GLU A 12 -5.56 25.90 20.62
N GLU A 13 -5.77 24.67 21.10
CA GLU A 13 -5.42 23.46 20.35
C GLU A 13 -6.27 23.29 19.08
N LYS A 14 -7.56 23.63 19.14
CA LYS A 14 -8.42 23.65 17.96
C LYS A 14 -7.98 24.67 16.93
N GLN A 15 -7.53 25.84 17.40
CA GLN A 15 -7.03 26.91 16.53
C GLN A 15 -5.68 26.53 15.91
N ALA A 16 -4.79 25.88 16.67
CA ALA A 16 -3.52 25.35 16.17
C ALA A 16 -3.73 24.28 15.09
N MET A 17 -4.66 23.33 15.32
CA MET A 17 -5.04 22.31 14.32
C MET A 17 -5.66 22.94 13.06
N ALA A 18 -6.45 23.99 13.18
CA ALA A 18 -7.02 24.69 12.04
C ALA A 18 -5.96 25.45 11.24
N ASN A 19 -4.98 26.04 11.91
CA ASN A 19 -3.87 26.76 11.26
C ASN A 19 -2.95 25.78 10.52
N GLU A 20 -2.63 24.63 11.13
CA GLU A 20 -1.82 23.58 10.50
C GLU A 20 -2.50 22.99 9.26
N ALA A 21 -3.81 22.78 9.31
CA ALA A 21 -4.60 22.35 8.16
C ALA A 21 -4.62 23.41 7.04
N ALA A 22 -4.68 24.71 7.39
CA ALA A 22 -4.62 25.79 6.43
C ALA A 22 -3.24 25.94 5.78
N GLU A 23 -2.15 25.76 6.54
CA GLU A 23 -0.79 25.75 6.00
C GLU A 23 -0.54 24.55 5.05
N GLN A 24 -1.06 23.38 5.38
CA GLN A 24 -0.95 22.20 4.51
C GLN A 24 -1.75 22.39 3.22
N ALA A 25 -2.93 23.01 3.28
CA ALA A 25 -3.74 23.34 2.11
C ALA A 25 -3.03 24.38 1.21
N ALA A 26 -2.43 25.42 1.79
CA ALA A 26 -1.67 26.44 1.05
C ALA A 26 -0.42 25.88 0.37
N GLN A 27 0.30 24.96 1.05
CA GLN A 27 1.45 24.28 0.45
C GLN A 27 1.05 23.33 -0.69
N GLN A 28 -0.13 22.74 -0.62
CA GLN A 28 -0.66 21.92 -1.71
C GLN A 28 -1.03 22.78 -2.92
N GLU A 29 -1.67 23.91 -2.70
CA GLU A 29 -2.04 24.88 -3.74
C GLU A 29 -0.79 25.47 -4.45
N GLU A 30 0.29 25.73 -3.70
CA GLU A 30 1.56 26.20 -4.26
C GLU A 30 2.27 25.13 -5.12
N ARG A 31 2.16 23.85 -4.75
CA ARG A 31 2.64 22.73 -5.56
C ARG A 31 1.85 22.55 -6.85
N ASP A 32 0.53 22.69 -6.77
CA ASP A 32 -0.35 22.56 -7.92
C ASP A 32 -0.17 23.73 -8.91
N ASN A 33 0.04 24.97 -8.42
CA ASN A 33 0.36 26.13 -9.22
C ASN A 33 1.74 26.06 -9.88
N ARG A 34 2.74 25.43 -9.24
CA ARG A 34 4.06 25.18 -9.88
C ARG A 34 3.97 24.16 -11.01
N SER A 35 3.04 23.22 -10.93
CA SER A 35 2.81 22.24 -11.99
C SER A 35 2.16 22.84 -13.25
N THR A 36 1.38 23.91 -13.11
CA THR A 36 0.68 24.58 -14.22
C THR A 36 1.46 25.74 -14.86
N GLY A 37 2.52 26.23 -14.21
CA GLY A 37 3.28 27.43 -14.63
C GLY A 37 4.37 27.23 -15.68
N ASN A 38 4.63 26.00 -16.18
CA ASN A 38 5.72 25.74 -17.12
C ASN A 38 5.22 25.25 -18.50
N ARG A 39 4.27 25.97 -19.11
CA ARG A 39 3.95 25.86 -20.54
C ARG A 39 3.91 27.24 -21.16
N GLY A 40 5.09 27.74 -21.50
CA GLY A 40 5.28 28.99 -22.25
C GLY A 40 6.60 28.99 -22.99
N ASN A 41 6.53 28.66 -24.28
CA ASN A 41 7.31 29.24 -25.36
C ASN A 41 8.82 28.97 -25.50
N THR A 42 9.17 28.18 -26.52
CA THR A 42 10.22 28.40 -27.56
C THR A 42 10.06 27.24 -28.55
N GLY A 43 9.77 27.38 -29.84
CA GLY A 43 10.45 28.14 -30.84
C GLY A 43 11.02 27.14 -31.85
N ASN A 44 10.29 26.89 -32.90
CA ASN A 44 10.65 26.68 -34.30
C ASN A 44 12.07 26.11 -34.62
N THR A 45 12.13 24.87 -35.14
CA THR A 45 13.09 24.51 -36.21
C THR A 45 12.52 23.42 -37.12
N ASN A 46 12.64 23.72 -38.42
CA ASN A 46 12.27 22.95 -39.60
C ASN A 46 12.94 21.56 -39.66
N TYR A 47 12.18 20.55 -40.13
CA TYR A 47 12.75 19.43 -40.86
C TYR A 47 12.03 19.22 -42.20
N PRO A 48 12.80 19.05 -43.31
CA PRO A 48 12.21 18.79 -44.61
C PRO A 48 11.83 17.33 -44.80
N GLY A 49 10.73 17.14 -45.51
CA GLY A 49 10.22 15.82 -45.84
C GLY A 49 11.08 15.11 -46.88
N ASN A 50 10.96 13.81 -46.92
CA ASN A 50 11.13 13.07 -48.15
C ASN A 50 10.15 11.89 -48.21
N GLY A 51 9.42 11.81 -49.30
CA GLY A 51 8.36 10.84 -49.58
C GLY A 51 8.92 9.54 -50.15
N GLY A 52 8.07 8.55 -50.19
CA GLY A 52 8.31 7.27 -50.87
C GLY A 52 7.12 6.38 -50.72
N ALA A 53 6.28 6.40 -51.74
CA ALA A 53 5.14 5.52 -51.94
C ALA A 53 5.58 4.13 -52.37
N SER A 54 4.77 3.11 -52.13
CA SER A 54 4.25 2.20 -53.15
C SER A 54 3.84 0.85 -52.59
N THR A 55 2.57 0.50 -52.76
CA THR A 55 1.98 -0.70 -53.40
C THR A 55 2.44 -2.06 -52.84
N GLY A 56 1.63 -3.01 -52.52
CA GLY A 56 0.32 -3.40 -52.98
C GLY A 56 0.17 -4.93 -52.86
N SER A 57 -1.02 -5.43 -52.75
CA SER A 57 -1.49 -6.78 -53.21
C SER A 57 -0.89 -8.00 -52.48
N GLY A 58 -1.63 -8.96 -52.04
CA GLY A 58 -2.96 -9.47 -52.26
C GLY A 58 -2.96 -10.98 -52.07
N HIS A 59 -4.08 -11.55 -51.65
CA HIS A 59 -4.56 -12.92 -51.95
C HIS A 59 -3.74 -14.12 -51.39
N SER A 60 -4.29 -15.23 -50.94
CA SER A 60 -5.59 -15.91 -51.01
C SER A 60 -5.49 -17.28 -50.33
N THR A 61 -6.56 -17.65 -49.62
CA THR A 61 -7.30 -18.93 -49.59
C THR A 61 -6.63 -20.29 -49.40
N THR A 62 -7.46 -21.12 -48.76
CA THR A 62 -7.64 -22.60 -48.79
C THR A 62 -6.82 -23.33 -47.76
N GLY A 63 -7.32 -24.17 -46.89
CA GLY A 63 -8.54 -25.00 -46.90
C GLY A 63 -8.18 -26.44 -46.52
N THR A 64 -9.10 -27.08 -45.80
CA THR A 64 -9.30 -28.54 -45.76
C THR A 64 -8.57 -29.36 -44.69
N THR A 65 -9.32 -29.90 -43.83
CA THR A 65 -9.92 -31.23 -43.56
C THR A 65 -9.29 -32.05 -42.45
N ALA A 66 -10.17 -32.47 -41.55
CA ALA A 66 -9.96 -33.57 -40.62
C ALA A 66 -9.92 -34.95 -41.32
N PRO A 67 -9.53 -36.01 -40.66
CA PRO A 67 -10.57 -36.93 -40.21
C PRO A 67 -10.35 -37.63 -38.84
N SER A 68 -11.46 -38.04 -38.33
CA SER A 68 -11.80 -38.96 -37.25
C SER A 68 -11.20 -40.36 -37.38
N THR A 69 -10.89 -41.04 -36.27
CA THR A 69 -11.27 -42.47 -36.12
C THR A 69 -11.32 -42.88 -34.63
N ASN A 70 -12.32 -43.71 -34.38
CA ASN A 70 -12.79 -44.40 -33.18
C ASN A 70 -11.79 -45.34 -32.51
N GLY A 71 -12.06 -45.60 -31.20
CA GLY A 71 -11.52 -46.77 -30.49
C GLY A 71 -12.12 -46.93 -29.11
N THR A 72 -13.12 -47.74 -29.01
CA THR A 72 -13.88 -48.24 -27.84
C THR A 72 -13.02 -49.08 -26.92
N THR A 73 -13.20 -48.96 -25.57
CA THR A 73 -13.45 -50.07 -24.64
C THR A 73 -13.70 -49.57 -23.21
N LYS A 74 -14.75 -50.03 -22.57
CA LYS A 74 -15.14 -50.06 -21.16
C LYS A 74 -14.99 -51.52 -20.69
N PRO A 75 -14.94 -51.94 -19.38
CA PRO A 75 -15.55 -51.30 -18.18
C PRO A 75 -14.67 -51.43 -16.89
N GLY A 76 -15.07 -50.71 -15.84
CA GLY A 76 -14.59 -50.91 -14.47
C GLY A 76 -15.35 -50.04 -13.51
N SER A 77 -16.36 -50.63 -12.87
CA SER A 77 -17.22 -50.04 -11.84
C SER A 77 -16.44 -49.84 -10.56
N THR A 78 -16.42 -48.62 -10.02
CA THR A 78 -16.10 -48.37 -8.60
C THR A 78 -17.04 -47.29 -8.09
N THR A 79 -17.88 -47.69 -7.15
CA THR A 79 -18.86 -46.88 -6.44
C THR A 79 -18.18 -45.87 -5.56
N THR A 80 -18.21 -44.60 -5.92
CA THR A 80 -17.77 -43.50 -5.04
C THR A 80 -19.01 -42.82 -4.49
N THR A 81 -19.17 -42.92 -3.18
CA THR A 81 -20.20 -42.27 -2.40
C THR A 81 -20.02 -40.77 -2.47
N THR A 82 -20.84 -40.08 -3.22
CA THR A 82 -20.85 -38.62 -3.31
C THR A 82 -21.60 -38.08 -2.10
N THR A 83 -20.84 -37.54 -1.14
CA THR A 83 -21.42 -36.69 -0.09
C THR A 83 -21.80 -35.35 -0.74
N THR A 84 -23.07 -35.18 -0.98
CA THR A 84 -23.66 -33.92 -1.45
C THR A 84 -23.58 -32.89 -0.33
N GLN A 85 -22.60 -31.98 -0.44
CA GLN A 85 -22.60 -30.75 0.34
C GLN A 85 -23.74 -29.87 -0.22
N PRO A 86 -24.62 -29.31 0.64
CA PRO A 86 -25.66 -28.41 0.14
C PRO A 86 -25.03 -27.20 -0.54
N ALA A 87 -25.31 -27.02 -1.81
CA ALA A 87 -25.01 -25.79 -2.51
C ALA A 87 -25.81 -24.66 -1.83
N THR A 88 -25.13 -23.82 -1.08
CA THR A 88 -25.67 -22.53 -0.67
C THR A 88 -25.88 -21.71 -1.93
N GLN A 89 -27.14 -21.63 -2.37
CA GLN A 89 -27.58 -20.65 -3.36
C GLN A 89 -27.12 -19.26 -2.91
N PRO A 90 -26.56 -18.42 -3.79
CA PRO A 90 -26.34 -17.03 -3.44
C PRO A 90 -27.71 -16.40 -3.19
N GLU A 91 -27.95 -16.00 -1.95
CA GLU A 91 -29.09 -15.13 -1.61
C GLU A 91 -28.91 -13.85 -2.46
N ASN A 92 -29.74 -13.73 -3.46
CA ASN A 92 -29.91 -12.50 -4.22
C ASN A 92 -30.72 -11.52 -3.36
N THR A 93 -30.14 -11.09 -2.26
CA THR A 93 -30.69 -10.02 -1.43
C THR A 93 -30.41 -8.69 -2.15
N ALA A 94 -31.47 -8.10 -2.70
CA ALA A 94 -31.42 -6.77 -3.27
C ALA A 94 -30.78 -5.81 -2.24
N LEU A 95 -29.91 -4.93 -2.70
CA LEU A 95 -29.27 -3.93 -1.84
C LEU A 95 -30.35 -3.07 -1.16
N PRO A 96 -30.19 -2.68 0.10
CA PRO A 96 -31.10 -1.75 0.76
C PRO A 96 -31.08 -0.41 0.03
N LYS A 97 -32.15 0.36 0.15
CA LYS A 97 -32.16 1.75 -0.32
C LYS A 97 -31.27 2.61 0.58
N PRO A 98 -30.68 3.71 0.06
CA PRO A 98 -29.94 4.64 0.89
C PRO A 98 -30.79 5.22 2.02
N GLU A 99 -30.21 5.35 3.20
CA GLU A 99 -30.86 6.03 4.34
C GLU A 99 -30.56 7.54 4.25
N TYR A 100 -31.16 8.25 3.27
CA TYR A 100 -30.84 9.66 2.94
C TYR A 100 -30.85 10.59 4.16
N ASN A 101 -31.79 10.40 5.10
CA ASN A 101 -31.93 11.18 6.32
C ASN A 101 -30.87 10.88 7.40
N LYS A 102 -29.93 9.96 7.14
CA LYS A 102 -28.79 9.63 8.02
C LYS A 102 -27.49 10.27 7.59
N TYR A 103 -27.50 11.01 6.49
CA TYR A 103 -26.33 11.73 6.00
C TYR A 103 -26.41 13.21 6.33
N GLU A 104 -25.39 13.70 7.05
CA GLU A 104 -25.16 15.14 7.24
C GLU A 104 -24.29 15.64 6.08
N TYR A 105 -24.66 16.76 5.48
CA TYR A 105 -23.93 17.34 4.37
C TYR A 105 -23.93 18.86 4.41
N THR A 106 -23.03 19.50 3.67
CA THR A 106 -23.01 20.92 3.35
C THR A 106 -23.01 21.08 1.84
N LEU A 107 -23.35 22.26 1.34
CA LEU A 107 -23.28 22.53 -0.09
C LEU A 107 -21.94 23.18 -0.47
N ASP A 108 -21.43 22.77 -1.63
CA ASP A 108 -20.30 23.36 -2.34
C ASP A 108 -20.79 23.75 -3.76
N GLY A 109 -21.30 24.97 -3.90
CA GLY A 109 -22.14 25.34 -5.03
C GLY A 109 -23.43 24.54 -5.04
N ASP A 110 -23.72 23.88 -6.16
CA ASP A 110 -24.90 23.02 -6.34
C ASP A 110 -24.67 21.56 -5.89
N TYR A 111 -23.49 21.24 -5.38
CA TYR A 111 -23.11 19.87 -5.03
C TYR A 111 -23.17 19.61 -3.53
N ALA A 112 -23.62 18.41 -3.16
CA ALA A 112 -23.56 17.95 -1.78
C ALA A 112 -22.14 17.46 -1.41
N LYS A 113 -21.70 17.87 -0.23
CA LYS A 113 -20.45 17.49 0.42
C LYS A 113 -20.79 16.76 1.70
N VAL A 114 -20.77 15.42 1.65
CA VAL A 114 -21.18 14.56 2.77
C VAL A 114 -20.08 14.58 3.83
N THR A 115 -20.45 14.98 5.05
CA THR A 115 -19.52 15.16 6.16
C THR A 115 -19.66 14.09 7.23
N LYS A 116 -20.85 13.46 7.37
CA LYS A 116 -21.09 12.46 8.41
C LYS A 116 -22.25 11.52 8.09
N TYR A 117 -22.10 10.27 8.48
CA TYR A 117 -23.17 9.28 8.53
C TYR A 117 -23.60 9.03 9.97
N THR A 118 -24.87 9.25 10.31
CA THR A 118 -25.43 9.09 11.67
C THR A 118 -26.11 7.73 11.90
N GLY A 119 -26.32 6.95 10.83
CA GLY A 119 -26.94 5.63 10.89
C GLY A 119 -26.04 4.55 11.51
N ASN A 120 -26.63 3.35 11.65
CA ASN A 120 -25.96 2.17 12.23
C ASN A 120 -26.17 0.90 11.37
N ALA A 121 -26.50 1.05 10.08
CA ALA A 121 -26.70 -0.08 9.19
C ALA A 121 -25.37 -0.83 8.96
N LYS A 122 -25.49 -2.17 8.85
CA LYS A 122 -24.35 -3.02 8.48
C LYS A 122 -24.02 -2.96 7.00
N VAL A 123 -25.02 -2.75 6.16
CA VAL A 123 -24.92 -2.53 4.74
C VAL A 123 -25.35 -1.10 4.48
N VAL A 124 -24.43 -0.27 4.03
CA VAL A 124 -24.71 1.13 3.71
C VAL A 124 -24.63 1.33 2.21
N VAL A 125 -25.64 2.02 1.67
CA VAL A 125 -25.64 2.51 0.31
C VAL A 125 -25.38 4.00 0.37
N LEU A 126 -24.28 4.43 -0.25
CA LEU A 126 -23.82 5.82 -0.28
C LEU A 126 -24.52 6.54 -1.44
N PRO A 127 -25.38 7.54 -1.17
CA PRO A 127 -26.20 8.15 -2.19
C PRO A 127 -25.40 8.91 -3.25
N ALA A 128 -25.83 8.82 -4.50
CA ALA A 128 -25.32 9.64 -5.59
C ALA A 128 -25.88 11.08 -5.54
N ALA A 129 -27.04 11.30 -4.88
CA ALA A 129 -27.63 12.60 -4.65
C ALA A 129 -28.37 12.67 -3.31
N ILE A 130 -28.42 13.84 -2.67
CA ILE A 130 -29.15 14.09 -1.43
C ILE A 130 -29.95 15.40 -1.59
N ASP A 131 -31.28 15.34 -1.32
CA ASP A 131 -32.19 16.49 -1.41
C ASP A 131 -32.12 17.23 -2.76
N GLY A 132 -31.91 16.48 -3.85
CA GLY A 132 -31.79 17.02 -5.21
C GLY A 132 -30.39 17.53 -5.59
N HIS A 133 -29.43 17.52 -4.67
CA HIS A 133 -28.04 17.89 -4.93
C HIS A 133 -27.19 16.65 -5.20
N GLN A 134 -26.47 16.61 -6.32
CA GLN A 134 -25.52 15.52 -6.61
C GLN A 134 -24.38 15.53 -5.59
N VAL A 135 -24.00 14.35 -5.10
CA VAL A 135 -22.89 14.20 -4.16
C VAL A 135 -21.58 14.25 -4.92
N LYS A 136 -20.76 15.25 -4.63
CA LYS A 136 -19.41 15.42 -5.20
C LYS A 136 -18.30 14.96 -4.26
N TYR A 137 -18.53 15.04 -2.95
CA TYR A 137 -17.51 14.71 -1.95
C TYR A 137 -18.03 13.82 -0.84
N TYR A 138 -17.29 12.76 -0.52
CA TYR A 138 -17.35 12.09 0.77
C TYR A 138 -16.13 12.50 1.57
N CYS A 139 -16.35 13.22 2.67
CA CYS A 139 -15.28 13.85 3.45
C CYS A 139 -14.63 12.89 4.43
N THR A 140 -13.44 13.26 4.88
CA THR A 140 -12.71 12.55 5.94
C THR A 140 -13.60 12.34 7.17
N GLY A 141 -13.64 11.11 7.69
CA GLY A 141 -14.39 10.77 8.91
C GLY A 141 -15.89 10.60 8.73
N THR A 142 -16.43 10.68 7.50
CA THR A 142 -17.87 10.46 7.24
C THR A 142 -18.40 9.21 7.95
N PHE A 143 -17.64 8.11 7.93
CA PHE A 143 -17.97 6.85 8.59
C PHE A 143 -16.89 6.51 9.64
N THR A 144 -16.84 7.21 10.74
CA THR A 144 -15.85 6.91 11.78
C THR A 144 -16.40 5.91 12.79
N ASN A 145 -15.62 4.84 13.09
CA ASN A 145 -15.96 3.82 14.09
C ASN A 145 -17.36 3.17 13.88
N LYS A 146 -17.78 2.99 12.62
CA LYS A 146 -19.06 2.36 12.30
C LYS A 146 -18.94 0.83 12.15
N ASP A 147 -19.98 0.11 12.56
CA ASP A 147 -20.07 -1.35 12.44
C ASP A 147 -20.53 -1.81 11.04
N ILE A 148 -20.17 -1.06 10.02
CA ILE A 148 -20.49 -1.36 8.61
C ILE A 148 -19.72 -2.60 8.17
N GLU A 149 -20.39 -3.50 7.47
CA GLU A 149 -19.78 -4.69 6.86
C GLU A 149 -19.61 -4.57 5.34
N LEU A 150 -20.51 -3.83 4.69
CA LEU A 150 -20.51 -3.56 3.24
C LEU A 150 -20.86 -2.10 2.98
N ALA A 151 -20.08 -1.43 2.14
CA ALA A 151 -20.37 -0.10 1.64
C ALA A 151 -20.49 -0.14 0.12
N VAL A 152 -21.60 0.39 -0.42
CA VAL A 152 -21.89 0.42 -1.86
C VAL A 152 -22.21 1.85 -2.25
N PHE A 153 -21.46 2.42 -3.16
CA PHE A 153 -21.80 3.70 -3.76
C PHE A 153 -22.88 3.50 -4.82
N GLU A 154 -23.93 4.32 -4.81
CA GLU A 154 -24.89 4.34 -5.92
C GLU A 154 -24.21 4.81 -7.20
N ASP A 155 -24.65 4.25 -8.34
CA ASP A 155 -24.28 4.77 -9.64
C ASP A 155 -24.94 6.11 -9.91
N PHE A 156 -24.27 6.94 -10.67
CA PHE A 156 -24.80 8.23 -11.10
C PHE A 156 -25.63 8.06 -12.41
N GLU A 157 -26.76 8.73 -12.49
CA GLU A 157 -27.57 8.75 -13.73
C GLU A 157 -26.86 9.47 -14.87
N VAL A 158 -26.02 10.44 -14.54
CA VAL A 158 -25.20 11.22 -15.48
C VAL A 158 -23.75 11.14 -15.03
N TYR A 159 -22.81 11.00 -15.98
CA TYR A 159 -21.37 10.98 -15.68
C TYR A 159 -20.97 12.20 -14.85
N HIS A 160 -20.34 11.94 -13.71
CA HIS A 160 -20.06 12.94 -12.68
C HIS A 160 -18.74 12.67 -11.99
N THR A 161 -18.09 13.72 -11.46
CA THR A 161 -16.86 13.58 -10.66
C THR A 161 -17.20 13.34 -9.20
N LEU A 162 -16.72 12.23 -8.63
CA LEU A 162 -16.86 11.88 -7.21
C LEU A 162 -15.50 11.83 -6.53
N TRP A 163 -15.35 12.62 -5.47
CA TRP A 163 -14.16 12.60 -4.62
C TRP A 163 -14.42 11.83 -3.32
N VAL A 164 -13.57 10.84 -3.06
CA VAL A 164 -13.55 10.07 -1.81
C VAL A 164 -12.27 10.41 -1.06
N HIS A 165 -12.42 11.17 0.01
CA HIS A 165 -11.28 11.70 0.76
C HIS A 165 -10.56 10.62 1.56
N SER A 166 -9.34 10.90 2.03
CA SER A 166 -8.61 10.03 2.95
C SER A 166 -9.44 9.80 4.22
N ALA A 167 -9.39 8.57 4.75
CA ALA A 167 -10.08 8.18 5.97
C ALA A 167 -11.61 8.45 6.00
N VAL A 168 -12.28 8.37 4.83
CA VAL A 168 -13.76 8.39 4.76
C VAL A 168 -14.34 7.28 5.64
N PHE A 169 -13.80 6.06 5.53
CA PHE A 169 -14.09 4.95 6.42
C PHE A 169 -12.95 4.83 7.44
N LYS A 170 -13.03 5.61 8.52
CA LYS A 170 -12.01 5.57 9.57
C LYS A 170 -12.41 4.56 10.65
N ASP A 171 -11.51 3.61 10.92
CA ASP A 171 -11.69 2.60 11.99
C ASP A 171 -13.00 1.79 11.90
N CYS A 172 -13.54 1.59 10.69
CA CYS A 172 -14.68 0.71 10.46
C CYS A 172 -14.21 -0.76 10.43
N LYS A 173 -13.88 -1.31 11.59
CA LYS A 173 -13.18 -2.59 11.75
C LYS A 173 -13.94 -3.81 11.22
N LYS A 174 -15.24 -3.69 10.96
CA LYS A 174 -16.07 -4.78 10.38
C LYS A 174 -16.28 -4.64 8.88
N LEU A 175 -15.83 -3.54 8.26
CA LEU A 175 -15.97 -3.31 6.83
C LEU A 175 -15.15 -4.33 6.05
N LYS A 176 -15.81 -5.19 5.29
CA LYS A 176 -15.20 -6.30 4.51
C LYS A 176 -15.06 -5.96 3.04
N LYS A 177 -16.00 -5.16 2.52
CA LYS A 177 -16.09 -4.85 1.09
C LYS A 177 -16.56 -3.43 0.84
N VAL A 178 -15.97 -2.79 -0.17
CA VAL A 178 -16.43 -1.52 -0.75
C VAL A 178 -16.69 -1.73 -2.25
N VAL A 179 -17.81 -1.20 -2.74
CA VAL A 179 -18.16 -1.21 -4.17
C VAL A 179 -18.29 0.23 -4.63
N PHE A 180 -17.47 0.60 -5.61
CA PHE A 180 -17.49 1.95 -6.20
C PHE A 180 -18.46 2.02 -7.39
N PRO A 181 -18.96 3.21 -7.76
CA PRO A 181 -19.84 3.39 -8.88
C PRO A 181 -19.11 3.21 -10.22
N ASN A 182 -19.84 2.78 -11.26
CA ASN A 182 -19.28 2.58 -12.59
C ASN A 182 -19.30 3.87 -13.44
N HIS A 183 -20.27 4.75 -13.22
CA HIS A 183 -20.50 5.93 -14.03
C HIS A 183 -20.00 7.23 -13.35
N ALA A 184 -18.74 7.21 -12.88
CA ALA A 184 -18.12 8.36 -12.24
C ALA A 184 -16.66 8.55 -12.65
N ASP A 185 -16.23 9.80 -12.73
CA ASP A 185 -14.82 10.17 -12.68
C ASP A 185 -14.41 10.16 -11.21
N LEU A 186 -13.60 9.17 -10.84
CA LEU A 186 -13.31 8.90 -9.44
C LEU A 186 -11.99 9.54 -9.00
N GLY A 187 -12.06 10.35 -7.94
CA GLY A 187 -10.90 10.82 -7.20
C GLY A 187 -10.83 10.15 -5.82
N ILE A 188 -10.22 8.96 -5.74
CA ILE A 188 -10.06 8.25 -4.47
C ILE A 188 -8.70 8.61 -3.88
N LEU A 189 -8.71 9.33 -2.74
CA LEU A 189 -7.46 9.71 -2.07
C LEU A 189 -6.82 8.52 -1.32
N PRO A 190 -5.49 8.52 -1.13
CA PRO A 190 -4.80 7.48 -0.38
C PRO A 190 -5.43 7.25 1.00
N ASN A 191 -5.42 5.99 1.44
CA ASN A 191 -5.88 5.61 2.78
C ASN A 191 -7.34 5.96 3.07
N PHE A 192 -8.24 5.94 2.06
CA PHE A 192 -9.66 6.27 2.20
C PHE A 192 -10.40 5.41 3.25
N ALA A 193 -9.91 4.20 3.53
CA ALA A 193 -10.46 3.26 4.49
C ALA A 193 -9.46 2.87 5.60
N LEU A 194 -8.80 3.88 6.18
CA LEU A 194 -7.77 3.71 7.20
C LEU A 194 -8.32 3.08 8.49
N GLY A 195 -7.69 2.03 9.00
CA GLY A 195 -8.09 1.30 10.19
C GLY A 195 -9.22 0.31 9.97
N CYS A 196 -9.58 0.02 8.70
CA CYS A 196 -10.59 -0.98 8.34
C CYS A 196 -9.97 -2.38 8.24
N THR A 197 -9.58 -2.93 9.37
CA THR A 197 -8.77 -4.17 9.48
C THR A 197 -9.44 -5.44 8.93
N ALA A 198 -10.75 -5.41 8.60
CA ALA A 198 -11.44 -6.51 7.93
C ALA A 198 -11.57 -6.29 6.41
N LEU A 199 -11.21 -5.09 5.88
CA LEU A 199 -11.40 -4.78 4.46
C LEU A 199 -10.43 -5.59 3.60
N SER A 200 -10.99 -6.53 2.85
CA SER A 200 -10.23 -7.44 1.99
C SER A 200 -10.62 -7.36 0.51
N LYS A 201 -11.72 -6.67 0.19
CA LYS A 201 -12.24 -6.59 -1.17
C LYS A 201 -12.72 -5.18 -1.52
N ILE A 202 -12.29 -4.70 -2.68
CA ILE A 202 -12.80 -3.49 -3.33
C ILE A 202 -13.27 -3.91 -4.72
N GLU A 203 -14.50 -3.55 -5.09
CA GLU A 203 -15.01 -3.69 -6.46
C GLU A 203 -15.06 -2.32 -7.10
N ILE A 204 -14.41 -2.19 -8.24
CA ILE A 204 -14.29 -0.96 -9.01
C ILE A 204 -14.12 -1.33 -10.48
N ASP A 205 -14.95 -0.75 -11.33
CA ASP A 205 -14.85 -0.84 -12.79
C ASP A 205 -14.61 0.58 -13.32
N ASN A 206 -13.35 0.97 -13.38
CA ASN A 206 -12.94 2.32 -13.77
C ASN A 206 -11.55 2.25 -14.44
N TRP A 207 -11.37 2.97 -15.54
CA TRP A 207 -10.13 2.92 -16.32
C TRP A 207 -8.90 3.47 -15.60
N GLN A 208 -9.08 4.34 -14.58
CA GLN A 208 -8.00 4.90 -13.78
C GLN A 208 -7.62 4.02 -12.59
N TYR A 209 -8.44 3.04 -12.25
CA TYR A 209 -8.20 2.20 -11.08
C TYR A 209 -8.16 0.72 -11.44
N LYS A 210 -7.34 -0.02 -10.73
CA LYS A 210 -7.22 -1.47 -10.86
C LYS A 210 -7.01 -2.12 -9.52
N MET A 211 -7.81 -3.15 -9.23
CA MET A 211 -7.58 -4.02 -8.07
C MET A 211 -6.71 -5.22 -8.48
N GLN A 212 -5.62 -5.42 -7.77
CA GLN A 212 -4.77 -6.60 -7.92
C GLN A 212 -4.15 -6.98 -6.56
N ASP A 213 -4.25 -8.25 -6.16
CA ASP A 213 -3.61 -8.80 -4.96
C ASP A 213 -3.88 -7.99 -3.68
N GLY A 214 -5.13 -7.55 -3.48
CA GLY A 214 -5.53 -6.75 -2.32
C GLY A 214 -5.11 -5.28 -2.37
N VAL A 215 -4.56 -4.82 -3.49
CA VAL A 215 -4.09 -3.46 -3.68
C VAL A 215 -4.93 -2.72 -4.71
N LEU A 216 -5.39 -1.53 -4.35
CA LEU A 216 -5.98 -0.57 -5.28
C LEU A 216 -4.86 0.26 -5.90
N TYR A 217 -4.65 0.08 -7.19
CA TYR A 217 -3.73 0.87 -8.00
C TYR A 217 -4.48 2.00 -8.69
N TYR A 218 -3.84 3.15 -8.81
CA TYR A 218 -4.33 4.34 -9.50
C TYR A 218 -3.39 4.73 -10.63
N TYR A 219 -3.94 5.00 -11.81
CA TYR A 219 -3.21 5.49 -12.98
C TYR A 219 -3.22 7.00 -13.02
N ASN A 220 -2.05 7.61 -12.86
CA ASN A 220 -1.87 9.05 -12.93
C ASN A 220 -1.00 9.42 -14.14
N THR A 221 -1.59 10.12 -15.10
CA THR A 221 -0.98 10.66 -16.32
C THR A 221 -0.07 9.73 -17.13
N ASN A 222 0.89 9.04 -16.53
CA ASN A 222 1.83 8.15 -17.22
C ASN A 222 2.31 6.96 -16.37
N SER A 223 1.80 6.79 -15.17
CA SER A 223 2.28 5.75 -14.25
C SER A 223 1.21 5.26 -13.30
N TRP A 224 1.40 4.05 -12.80
CA TRP A 224 0.54 3.45 -11.79
C TRP A 224 1.16 3.61 -10.39
N ALA A 225 0.33 3.95 -9.42
CA ALA A 225 0.70 4.01 -8.02
C ALA A 225 -0.18 3.08 -7.18
N ALA A 226 0.39 2.38 -6.20
CA ALA A 226 -0.36 1.67 -5.18
C ALA A 226 -0.98 2.69 -4.23
N GLN A 227 -2.31 2.85 -4.28
CA GLN A 227 -3.05 3.91 -3.61
C GLN A 227 -3.60 3.48 -2.24
N TYR A 228 -3.99 2.20 -2.13
CA TYR A 228 -4.49 1.63 -0.89
C TYR A 228 -4.19 0.12 -0.85
N TYR A 229 -3.68 -0.37 0.26
CA TYR A 229 -3.54 -1.80 0.55
C TYR A 229 -4.67 -2.23 1.49
N CYS A 230 -5.47 -3.22 1.10
CA CYS A 230 -6.56 -3.71 1.93
C CYS A 230 -6.01 -4.30 3.24
N GLU A 231 -6.29 -3.64 4.38
CA GLU A 231 -5.72 -4.01 5.68
C GLU A 231 -6.13 -5.41 6.14
N GLY A 232 -7.30 -5.90 5.71
CA GLY A 232 -7.81 -7.25 5.97
C GLY A 232 -7.44 -8.29 4.90
N TYR A 233 -6.61 -7.95 3.91
CA TYR A 233 -6.16 -8.91 2.92
C TYR A 233 -5.12 -9.85 3.53
N THR A 234 -5.36 -11.17 3.45
CA THR A 234 -4.64 -12.18 4.23
C THR A 234 -3.44 -12.81 3.51
N ALA A 235 -3.08 -12.33 2.32
CA ALA A 235 -1.88 -12.83 1.65
C ALA A 235 -0.61 -12.51 2.46
N THR A 236 0.25 -13.49 2.61
CA THR A 236 1.52 -13.33 3.34
C THR A 236 2.63 -12.71 2.50
N ARG A 237 2.39 -12.51 1.21
CA ARG A 237 3.35 -11.94 0.26
C ARG A 237 2.67 -10.89 -0.60
N TRP A 238 3.32 -9.75 -0.74
CA TRP A 238 2.97 -8.75 -1.74
C TRP A 238 4.10 -8.61 -2.75
N ASN A 239 3.82 -8.98 -4.01
CA ASN A 239 4.67 -8.64 -5.14
C ASN A 239 4.12 -7.36 -5.75
N VAL A 240 4.87 -6.27 -5.64
CA VAL A 240 4.47 -4.99 -6.25
C VAL A 240 4.37 -5.20 -7.76
N ALA A 241 3.22 -4.82 -8.33
CA ALA A 241 2.96 -5.01 -9.77
C ALA A 241 4.05 -4.36 -10.64
N GLU A 242 4.46 -5.02 -11.72
CA GLU A 242 5.58 -4.55 -12.56
C GLU A 242 5.35 -3.16 -13.18
N TYR A 243 4.09 -2.80 -13.42
CA TYR A 243 3.72 -1.48 -13.93
C TYR A 243 3.68 -0.38 -12.84
N CYS A 244 3.78 -0.74 -11.55
CA CYS A 244 3.72 0.20 -10.44
C CYS A 244 5.04 0.95 -10.28
N THR A 245 4.98 2.29 -10.15
CA THR A 245 6.14 3.16 -9.98
C THR A 245 6.18 3.87 -8.64
N ALA A 246 5.07 3.88 -7.89
CA ALA A 246 5.00 4.53 -6.58
C ALA A 246 4.13 3.74 -5.58
N ILE A 247 4.48 3.80 -4.31
CA ILE A 247 3.69 3.26 -3.19
C ILE A 247 3.20 4.44 -2.36
N ASN A 248 1.90 4.75 -2.45
CA ASN A 248 1.23 5.83 -1.72
C ASN A 248 0.34 5.30 -0.59
N CYS A 249 0.29 3.97 -0.40
CA CYS A 249 -0.58 3.29 0.56
C CYS A 249 0.15 2.95 1.88
N GLU A 250 1.11 3.75 2.30
CA GLU A 250 2.04 3.43 3.39
C GLU A 250 1.32 3.16 4.72
N GLU A 251 0.31 3.96 5.07
CA GLU A 251 -0.41 3.80 6.33
C GLU A 251 -1.29 2.54 6.35
N SER A 252 -2.01 2.26 5.26
CA SER A 252 -2.80 1.04 5.16
C SER A 252 -1.93 -0.21 5.03
N LEU A 253 -0.78 -0.11 4.36
CA LEU A 253 0.23 -1.16 4.29
C LEU A 253 0.77 -1.50 5.67
N LYS A 254 1.15 -0.48 6.46
CA LYS A 254 1.64 -0.63 7.83
C LYS A 254 0.64 -1.35 8.73
N ASN A 255 -0.64 -1.08 8.56
CA ASN A 255 -1.71 -1.68 9.37
C ASN A 255 -2.03 -3.14 8.98
N ASN A 256 -1.54 -3.63 7.84
CA ASN A 256 -1.74 -5.02 7.47
C ASN A 256 -0.86 -5.95 8.31
N ALA A 257 -1.48 -6.88 9.04
CA ALA A 257 -0.80 -7.81 9.94
C ALA A 257 -0.38 -9.14 9.27
N HIS A 258 -0.68 -9.32 7.97
CA HIS A 258 -0.51 -10.61 7.29
C HIS A 258 0.68 -10.65 6.35
N ILE A 259 1.20 -9.51 5.91
CA ILE A 259 2.34 -9.46 4.99
C ILE A 259 3.62 -9.84 5.72
N HIS A 260 4.21 -10.96 5.32
CA HIS A 260 5.54 -11.40 5.79
C HIS A 260 6.64 -11.09 4.76
N GLN A 261 6.28 -10.99 3.48
CA GLN A 261 7.25 -10.76 2.41
C GLN A 261 6.78 -9.65 1.47
N LEU A 262 7.67 -8.70 1.21
CA LEU A 262 7.50 -7.65 0.21
C LEU A 262 8.50 -7.87 -0.93
N ARG A 263 8.06 -7.86 -2.18
CA ARG A 263 8.92 -7.87 -3.36
C ARG A 263 8.72 -6.60 -4.17
N LEU A 264 9.76 -5.78 -4.24
CA LEU A 264 9.80 -4.57 -5.04
C LEU A 264 10.14 -4.91 -6.50
N ASN A 265 9.49 -4.25 -7.43
CA ASN A 265 9.82 -4.31 -8.84
C ASN A 265 11.04 -3.42 -9.18
N SER A 266 11.36 -3.30 -10.47
CA SER A 266 12.53 -2.54 -10.96
C SER A 266 12.46 -1.03 -10.75
N TYR A 267 11.27 -0.47 -10.55
CA TYR A 267 11.02 0.98 -10.62
C TYR A 267 10.61 1.61 -9.30
N VAL A 268 9.97 0.84 -8.42
CA VAL A 268 9.35 1.38 -7.23
C VAL A 268 10.35 1.64 -6.10
N SER A 269 10.18 2.77 -5.41
CA SER A 269 10.90 3.06 -4.17
C SER A 269 10.21 2.39 -2.99
N CYS A 270 10.99 1.85 -2.07
CA CYS A 270 10.48 1.28 -0.83
C CYS A 270 10.03 2.39 0.14
N PRO A 271 8.86 2.26 0.78
CA PRO A 271 8.48 3.11 1.89
C PRO A 271 9.52 3.07 3.02
N ALA A 272 9.64 4.15 3.80
CA ALA A 272 10.52 4.17 4.95
C ALA A 272 10.21 3.00 5.92
N GLY A 273 11.23 2.43 6.54
CA GLY A 273 11.09 1.22 7.34
C GLY A 273 10.02 1.29 8.44
N TYR A 274 9.82 2.45 9.08
CA TYR A 274 8.78 2.66 10.08
C TYR A 274 7.34 2.71 9.52
N LYS A 275 7.20 2.74 8.20
CA LYS A 275 5.93 2.69 7.46
C LYS A 275 5.63 1.30 6.89
N LEU A 276 6.45 0.32 7.19
CA LEU A 276 6.26 -1.07 6.79
C LEU A 276 5.56 -1.87 7.89
N PRO A 277 4.86 -2.97 7.55
CA PRO A 277 4.20 -3.83 8.52
C PRO A 277 5.16 -4.40 9.57
N GLU A 278 4.71 -4.47 10.83
CA GLU A 278 5.48 -5.12 11.90
C GLU A 278 5.63 -6.63 11.70
N SER A 279 4.72 -7.26 10.93
CA SER A 279 4.77 -8.68 10.54
C SER A 279 5.81 -8.98 9.47
N LEU A 280 6.48 -7.97 8.89
CA LEU A 280 7.37 -8.15 7.76
C LEU A 280 8.64 -8.91 8.14
N GLN A 281 8.91 -10.02 7.43
CA GLN A 281 10.04 -10.92 7.67
C GLN A 281 11.16 -10.77 6.63
N ALA A 282 10.81 -10.38 5.40
CA ALA A 282 11.78 -10.21 4.33
C ALA A 282 11.33 -9.19 3.29
N ILE A 283 12.30 -8.48 2.72
CA ILE A 283 12.13 -7.61 1.56
C ILE A 283 13.03 -8.12 0.45
N TYR A 284 12.45 -8.39 -0.71
CA TYR A 284 13.16 -8.79 -1.92
C TYR A 284 13.05 -7.69 -2.98
N VAL A 285 14.00 -7.64 -3.89
CA VAL A 285 14.06 -6.63 -4.94
C VAL A 285 14.32 -7.33 -6.27
N ALA A 286 13.74 -6.82 -7.36
CA ALA A 286 14.07 -7.26 -8.70
C ALA A 286 15.55 -6.98 -9.01
N GLU A 287 16.21 -7.87 -9.76
CA GLU A 287 17.66 -7.81 -10.02
C GLU A 287 18.09 -6.53 -10.76
N ASP A 288 17.20 -5.98 -11.57
CA ASP A 288 17.42 -4.77 -12.35
C ASP A 288 17.00 -3.47 -11.63
N ASN A 289 16.54 -3.53 -10.38
CA ASN A 289 16.28 -2.34 -9.58
C ASN A 289 17.58 -1.55 -9.35
N LYS A 290 17.57 -0.27 -9.72
CA LYS A 290 18.75 0.60 -9.64
C LYS A 290 18.96 1.27 -8.29
N GLN A 291 17.91 1.26 -7.44
CA GLN A 291 17.93 1.99 -6.17
C GLN A 291 18.31 1.09 -4.99
N TYR A 292 17.95 -0.19 -5.04
CA TYR A 292 18.10 -1.11 -3.92
C TYR A 292 18.67 -2.45 -4.35
N PHE A 293 19.22 -3.16 -3.37
CA PHE A 293 19.44 -4.60 -3.42
C PHE A 293 19.03 -5.25 -2.10
N SER A 294 18.75 -6.53 -2.15
CA SER A 294 18.37 -7.31 -0.98
C SER A 294 19.43 -8.36 -0.68
N LYS A 295 19.85 -8.45 0.58
CA LYS A 295 20.71 -9.53 1.08
C LYS A 295 20.01 -10.23 2.23
N ASP A 296 19.71 -11.53 2.05
CA ASP A 296 19.00 -12.34 3.04
C ASP A 296 17.67 -11.72 3.52
N GLY A 297 16.93 -11.05 2.63
CA GLY A 297 15.69 -10.38 2.95
C GLY A 297 15.82 -9.07 3.71
N VAL A 298 17.03 -8.54 3.85
CA VAL A 298 17.33 -7.21 4.40
C VAL A 298 17.62 -6.26 3.24
N LEU A 299 17.05 -5.07 3.27
CA LEU A 299 17.09 -4.10 2.18
C LEU A 299 18.21 -3.08 2.38
N TYR A 300 18.99 -2.86 1.34
CA TYR A 300 20.09 -1.91 1.27
C TYR A 300 19.93 -0.98 0.07
N TYR A 301 20.46 0.24 0.16
CA TYR A 301 20.63 1.09 -1.00
C TYR A 301 21.61 0.46 -2.00
N GLY A 302 21.30 0.57 -3.29
CA GLY A 302 22.12 0.06 -4.38
C GLY A 302 23.45 0.80 -4.51
N PRO A 303 24.44 0.18 -5.19
CA PRO A 303 25.79 0.73 -5.32
C PRO A 303 25.84 2.05 -6.12
N ASN A 304 24.85 2.31 -6.95
CA ASN A 304 24.77 3.51 -7.81
C ASN A 304 23.97 4.66 -7.18
N THR A 305 23.67 4.57 -5.89
CA THR A 305 22.96 5.62 -5.15
C THR A 305 23.93 6.55 -4.41
N ASN A 306 23.43 7.66 -3.88
CA ASN A 306 24.22 8.57 -3.03
C ASN A 306 24.65 7.97 -1.68
N ASN A 307 24.07 6.82 -1.31
CA ASN A 307 24.35 6.10 -0.07
C ASN A 307 24.62 4.61 -0.36
N PRO A 308 25.67 4.28 -1.13
CA PRO A 308 25.87 2.92 -1.58
C PRO A 308 26.06 1.96 -0.40
N ASN A 309 25.43 0.79 -0.51
CA ASN A 309 25.50 -0.28 0.48
C ASN A 309 25.01 0.10 1.89
N ARG A 310 24.34 1.23 2.05
CA ARG A 310 23.75 1.62 3.34
C ARG A 310 22.48 0.82 3.59
N LEU A 311 22.32 0.32 4.82
CA LEU A 311 21.10 -0.32 5.26
C LEU A 311 19.91 0.64 5.07
N PHE A 312 18.88 0.17 4.35
CA PHE A 312 17.62 0.88 4.22
C PHE A 312 16.61 0.37 5.25
N CYS A 313 16.41 -0.96 5.30
CA CYS A 313 15.44 -1.56 6.22
C CYS A 313 15.85 -2.97 6.64
N TYR A 314 15.85 -3.20 7.95
CA TYR A 314 15.88 -4.54 8.54
C TYR A 314 14.44 -4.89 8.96
N PRO A 315 13.81 -5.96 8.41
CA PRO A 315 12.42 -6.27 8.69
C PRO A 315 12.15 -6.55 10.17
N ALA A 316 11.03 -6.02 10.68
CA ALA A 316 10.70 -6.04 12.10
C ALA A 316 10.49 -7.45 12.67
N ASP A 317 9.90 -8.36 11.89
CA ASP A 317 9.64 -9.75 12.29
C ASP A 317 10.57 -10.77 11.59
N LYS A 318 11.71 -10.33 11.04
CA LYS A 318 12.68 -11.25 10.44
C LYS A 318 13.09 -12.35 11.45
N PRO A 319 12.84 -13.64 11.16
CA PRO A 319 13.01 -14.72 12.14
C PRO A 319 14.46 -15.17 12.33
N ALA A 320 15.42 -14.47 11.71
CA ALA A 320 16.83 -14.83 11.82
C ALA A 320 17.36 -14.66 13.25
N VAL A 321 17.90 -15.72 13.81
CA VAL A 321 18.56 -15.71 15.12
C VAL A 321 19.98 -15.13 15.03
N THR A 322 20.63 -15.28 13.88
CA THR A 322 21.96 -14.72 13.57
C THR A 322 21.87 -13.90 12.29
N TYR A 323 22.50 -12.73 12.30
CA TYR A 323 22.64 -11.91 11.12
C TYR A 323 24.08 -11.43 10.96
N THR A 324 24.63 -11.61 9.76
CA THR A 324 25.94 -11.07 9.38
C THR A 324 25.75 -9.84 8.52
N ILE A 325 26.25 -8.70 8.97
CA ILE A 325 26.28 -7.47 8.17
C ILE A 325 27.11 -7.75 6.91
N PRO A 326 26.66 -7.41 5.69
CA PRO A 326 27.44 -7.60 4.48
C PRO A 326 28.78 -6.86 4.53
N GLU A 327 29.79 -7.40 3.87
CA GLU A 327 31.07 -6.71 3.69
C GLU A 327 30.86 -5.35 3.02
N ASN A 328 31.61 -4.34 3.49
CA ASN A 328 31.52 -2.96 3.01
C ASN A 328 30.13 -2.30 3.16
N ALA A 329 29.23 -2.89 3.92
CA ALA A 329 27.93 -2.28 4.19
C ALA A 329 28.05 -1.18 5.25
N VAL A 330 27.22 -0.15 5.10
CA VAL A 330 26.98 0.87 6.13
C VAL A 330 25.70 0.47 6.88
N PHE A 331 25.86 0.06 8.12
CA PHE A 331 24.76 -0.37 8.96
C PHE A 331 24.28 0.78 9.84
N ASP A 332 23.16 1.37 9.43
CA ASP A 332 22.53 2.49 10.11
C ASP A 332 21.06 2.16 10.32
N MET A 333 20.71 1.76 11.54
CA MET A 333 19.35 1.41 11.89
C MET A 333 18.61 2.60 12.46
N GLY A 334 17.52 2.96 11.79
CA GLY A 334 16.54 3.88 12.33
C GLY A 334 15.70 3.26 13.48
N SER A 335 14.40 3.43 13.42
CA SER A 335 13.46 3.08 14.50
C SER A 335 12.94 1.63 14.49
N VAL A 336 13.44 0.76 13.62
CA VAL A 336 12.92 -0.61 13.53
C VAL A 336 13.47 -1.49 14.64
N LYS A 337 12.57 -2.21 15.32
CA LYS A 337 12.93 -3.18 16.37
C LYS A 337 12.72 -4.60 15.84
N ASN A 338 13.72 -5.48 16.05
CA ASN A 338 13.58 -6.90 15.78
C ASN A 338 13.88 -7.71 17.06
N LYS A 339 12.90 -8.51 17.49
CA LYS A 339 12.97 -9.31 18.74
C LYS A 339 13.61 -10.68 18.58
N HIS A 340 13.87 -11.13 17.33
CA HIS A 340 14.34 -12.49 17.06
C HIS A 340 15.86 -12.60 17.03
N LEU A 341 16.56 -11.51 16.70
CA LEU A 341 18.01 -11.53 16.57
C LEU A 341 18.69 -11.71 17.92
N LYS A 342 19.53 -12.76 18.03
CA LYS A 342 20.35 -13.10 19.21
C LYS A 342 21.83 -12.89 18.96
N THR A 343 22.28 -13.04 17.72
CA THR A 343 23.70 -12.87 17.35
C THR A 343 23.85 -11.92 16.18
N LEU A 344 24.61 -10.85 16.37
CA LEU A 344 25.00 -9.93 15.30
C LEU A 344 26.49 -10.13 15.00
N VAL A 345 26.81 -10.32 13.70
CA VAL A 345 28.19 -10.48 13.22
C VAL A 345 28.58 -9.22 12.44
N ILE A 346 29.66 -8.58 12.87
CA ILE A 346 30.17 -7.31 12.30
C ILE A 346 31.53 -7.58 11.66
N PRO A 347 31.60 -7.64 10.31
CA PRO A 347 32.85 -7.74 9.58
C PRO A 347 33.73 -6.48 9.78
N LYS A 348 35.04 -6.61 9.57
CA LYS A 348 35.98 -5.49 9.68
C LYS A 348 35.68 -4.36 8.68
N SER A 349 35.22 -4.70 7.50
CA SER A 349 34.90 -3.75 6.41
C SER A 349 33.52 -3.08 6.57
N ALA A 350 32.66 -3.58 7.49
CA ALA A 350 31.36 -2.97 7.72
C ALA A 350 31.51 -1.69 8.59
N THR A 351 30.79 -0.66 8.23
CA THR A 351 30.67 0.57 9.02
C THR A 351 29.37 0.55 9.82
N VAL A 352 29.43 0.72 11.13
CA VAL A 352 28.26 0.93 11.99
C VAL A 352 28.37 2.30 12.61
N TYR A 353 27.37 3.17 12.39
CA TYR A 353 27.41 4.50 12.97
C TYR A 353 27.31 4.45 14.49
N ASP A 354 27.99 5.38 15.20
CA ASP A 354 28.02 5.43 16.66
C ASP A 354 26.64 5.49 17.28
N SER A 355 25.71 6.25 16.69
CA SER A 355 24.31 6.31 17.14
C SER A 355 23.63 4.93 17.04
N THR A 356 23.82 4.24 15.93
CA THR A 356 23.28 2.89 15.70
C THR A 356 23.91 1.89 16.64
N LEU A 357 25.22 1.92 16.81
CA LEU A 357 25.95 1.06 17.71
C LEU A 357 25.48 1.22 19.16
N LYS A 358 25.25 2.47 19.59
CA LYS A 358 24.65 2.79 20.88
C LYS A 358 23.26 2.16 21.07
N TYR A 359 22.39 2.22 20.06
CA TYR A 359 21.06 1.60 20.12
C TYR A 359 21.14 0.07 20.13
N ILE A 360 22.08 -0.52 19.39
CA ILE A 360 22.33 -1.97 19.38
C ILE A 360 22.78 -2.41 20.78
N CYS A 361 23.83 -1.79 21.31
CA CYS A 361 24.41 -2.16 22.60
C CYS A 361 23.43 -1.99 23.78
N ARG A 362 22.49 -1.05 23.69
CA ARG A 362 21.44 -0.81 24.70
C ARG A 362 20.20 -1.69 24.53
N GLY A 363 20.16 -2.57 23.53
CA GLY A 363 18.99 -3.40 23.23
C GLY A 363 17.78 -2.62 22.69
N THR A 364 17.97 -1.39 22.22
CA THR A 364 16.84 -0.56 21.71
C THR A 364 16.30 -1.11 20.41
N VAL A 365 17.17 -1.56 19.51
CA VAL A 365 16.80 -2.10 18.18
C VAL A 365 16.74 -3.63 18.16
N PHE A 366 17.56 -4.29 18.98
CA PHE A 366 17.58 -5.74 19.13
C PHE A 366 17.47 -6.13 20.62
N PRO A 367 16.27 -6.12 21.19
CA PRO A 367 16.09 -6.29 22.64
C PRO A 367 16.56 -7.65 23.18
N ASN A 368 16.63 -8.68 22.33
CA ASN A 368 17.03 -10.03 22.69
C ASN A 368 18.44 -10.39 22.17
N LEU A 369 19.27 -9.39 21.84
CA LEU A 369 20.63 -9.61 21.39
C LEU A 369 21.51 -10.09 22.56
N GLU A 370 22.04 -11.29 22.41
CA GLU A 370 22.86 -11.97 23.43
C GLU A 370 24.36 -11.91 23.10
N THR A 371 24.70 -11.88 21.80
CA THR A 371 26.07 -11.98 21.34
C THR A 371 26.37 -11.00 20.19
N ILE A 372 27.47 -10.29 20.28
CA ILE A 372 28.07 -9.58 19.15
C ILE A 372 29.39 -10.26 18.80
N LYS A 373 29.49 -10.74 17.54
CA LYS A 373 30.75 -11.21 16.96
C LYS A 373 31.33 -10.07 16.13
N VAL A 374 32.51 -9.61 16.45
CA VAL A 374 33.18 -8.54 15.71
C VAL A 374 34.53 -8.99 15.23
N GLN A 375 34.82 -8.73 13.94
CA GLN A 375 36.07 -9.17 13.34
C GLN A 375 37.26 -8.39 13.90
N LYS A 376 38.39 -9.07 14.14
CA LYS A 376 39.63 -8.46 14.64
C LYS A 376 40.08 -7.32 13.72
N GLY A 377 40.41 -6.18 14.34
CA GLY A 377 40.82 -4.97 13.63
C GLY A 377 39.64 -4.12 13.12
N SER A 378 38.40 -4.44 13.49
CA SER A 378 37.27 -3.54 13.32
C SER A 378 37.40 -2.34 14.28
N PRO A 379 37.09 -1.10 13.85
CA PRO A 379 37.14 0.09 14.70
C PRO A 379 36.12 0.06 15.86
N HIS A 380 35.14 -0.86 15.79
CA HIS A 380 34.06 -0.95 16.76
C HIS A 380 34.36 -1.84 17.98
N VAL A 381 35.48 -2.56 17.99
CA VAL A 381 35.81 -3.59 19.01
C VAL A 381 35.80 -3.01 20.41
N ASP A 382 36.48 -1.89 20.63
CA ASP A 382 36.67 -1.34 21.98
C ASP A 382 35.36 -0.74 22.51
N TYR A 383 34.60 -0.04 21.68
CA TYR A 383 33.31 0.48 22.06
C TYR A 383 32.33 -0.63 22.44
N ILE A 384 32.26 -1.71 21.63
CA ILE A 384 31.37 -2.84 21.90
C ILE A 384 31.74 -3.52 23.23
N ARG A 385 33.03 -3.76 23.45
CA ARG A 385 33.50 -4.39 24.69
C ARG A 385 33.17 -3.61 25.97
N THR A 386 33.15 -2.30 25.85
CA THR A 386 32.89 -1.41 27.03
C THR A 386 31.43 -1.13 27.25
N THR A 387 30.59 -1.27 26.22
CA THR A 387 29.19 -0.80 26.23
C THR A 387 28.16 -1.93 26.17
N PHE A 388 28.47 -3.02 25.49
CA PHE A 388 27.54 -4.14 25.33
C PHE A 388 27.61 -5.07 26.55
N THR A 389 26.44 -5.32 27.17
CA THR A 389 26.35 -6.15 28.39
C THR A 389 26.31 -7.66 28.10
N GLY A 390 26.09 -8.05 26.84
CA GLY A 390 26.07 -9.44 26.41
C GLY A 390 27.48 -9.97 26.07
N LYS A 391 27.52 -11.13 25.42
CA LYS A 391 28.77 -11.79 25.04
C LYS A 391 29.42 -11.11 23.81
N VAL A 392 30.68 -10.70 23.95
CA VAL A 392 31.49 -10.16 22.84
C VAL A 392 32.50 -11.19 22.41
N ILE A 393 32.52 -11.55 21.12
CA ILE A 393 33.48 -12.47 20.50
C ILE A 393 34.24 -11.70 19.42
N VAL A 394 35.56 -11.59 19.61
CA VAL A 394 36.46 -11.06 18.57
C VAL A 394 37.06 -12.24 17.81
N TYR A 395 36.83 -12.33 16.51
CA TYR A 395 37.26 -13.46 15.67
C TYR A 395 38.21 -13.03 14.54
#